data_fb89923048b894b5dae0fc39fc14ff3b
#
_entry.id   fb89923048b894b5dae0fc39fc14ff3b
#
_cell.length_a   1.000
_cell.length_b   1.000
_cell.length_c   1.000
_cell.angle_alpha   90.00
_cell.angle_beta   90.00
_cell.angle_gamma   90.00
#
_symmetry.space_group_name_H-M   'P 1'
#
loop_
_entity.id
_entity.type
_entity.pdbx_description
1 polymer ?
#
loop_
_entity_poly.entity_id
_entity_poly.type
_entity_poly.pdbx_seq_one_letter_code
_entity_poly.pdbx_strand_id
1 'polypeptide(L)'
;MLKKLTTALLACTAFALPQAFALSVLPEAGVSLGVGTKEQYAEAKVLPRTTIGYKRADRDQYGNQNAIYATYNVIGSKVQLLGGWRNNIDEQSSSTSFYGGIGIAAPHILGLQPYATYVKGSHFAETQAGLNYNIAFGWGLNINYHNYMPEDGDNEHGVGAGVTFHF
;
A
#
# COMPACT_ATOMS: atom_id res chain seq x y z
N MET A 1 -7.09 7.22 -29.00
CA MET A 1 -7.22 6.84 -27.57
C MET A 1 -5.87 6.59 -26.88
N LEU A 2 -4.88 5.98 -27.54
CA LEU A 2 -3.55 5.68 -26.96
C LEU A 2 -2.76 6.92 -26.47
N LYS A 3 -2.86 8.06 -27.20
CA LYS A 3 -2.14 9.31 -26.84
C LYS A 3 -2.60 9.94 -25.51
N LYS A 4 -3.83 9.72 -25.07
CA LYS A 4 -4.33 10.26 -23.78
C LYS A 4 -3.87 9.42 -22.58
N LEU A 5 -3.62 8.13 -22.78
CA LEU A 5 -3.08 7.26 -21.75
C LEU A 5 -1.61 7.58 -21.43
N THR A 6 -0.83 7.90 -22.47
CA THR A 6 0.60 8.23 -22.33
C THR A 6 0.80 9.55 -21.58
N THR A 7 -0.09 10.53 -21.77
CA THR A 7 0.00 11.82 -21.08
C THR A 7 -0.34 11.71 -19.58
N ALA A 8 -1.27 10.84 -19.23
CA ALA A 8 -1.60 10.58 -17.82
C ALA A 8 -0.45 9.86 -17.09
N LEU A 9 0.24 8.95 -17.76
CA LEU A 9 1.39 8.23 -17.18
C LEU A 9 2.61 9.16 -17.00
N LEU A 10 2.81 10.12 -17.90
CA LEU A 10 3.94 11.07 -17.83
C LEU A 10 3.73 12.16 -16.75
N ALA A 11 2.49 12.51 -16.42
CA ALA A 11 2.17 13.49 -15.38
C ALA A 11 2.46 12.96 -13.96
N CYS A 12 2.46 11.64 -13.76
CA CYS A 12 2.78 11.03 -12.46
C CYS A 12 4.28 11.04 -12.12
N THR A 13 5.17 11.34 -13.07
CA THR A 13 6.63 11.29 -12.82
C THR A 13 7.23 12.63 -12.37
N ALA A 14 6.45 13.72 -12.33
CA ALA A 14 6.97 15.08 -12.12
C ALA A 14 6.89 15.60 -10.67
N PHE A 15 6.30 14.87 -9.73
CA PHE A 15 6.21 15.30 -8.33
C PHE A 15 6.95 14.35 -7.41
N ALA A 16 8.22 14.60 -7.17
CA ALA A 16 8.98 14.03 -6.06
C ALA A 16 8.53 14.71 -4.74
N LEU A 17 7.39 14.31 -4.21
CA LEU A 17 6.92 14.67 -2.87
C LEU A 17 7.05 13.48 -1.93
N PRO A 18 7.28 13.69 -0.64
CA PRO A 18 7.51 12.65 0.36
C PRO A 18 6.26 11.77 0.59
N GLN A 19 6.41 10.49 0.87
CA GLN A 19 5.52 9.40 0.48
C GLN A 19 5.00 8.53 1.64
N ALA A 20 3.72 8.17 1.74
CA ALA A 20 3.06 7.36 2.79
C ALA A 20 2.26 6.15 2.30
N PHE A 21 2.04 5.18 3.16
CA PHE A 21 1.20 4.00 2.93
C PHE A 21 -0.29 4.30 2.88
N ALA A 22 -0.99 3.72 1.95
CA ALA A 22 -2.42 3.51 2.06
C ALA A 22 -2.75 2.07 1.65
N LEU A 23 -3.37 1.32 2.54
CA LEU A 23 -4.07 0.10 2.14
C LEU A 23 -5.31 0.54 1.39
N SER A 24 -5.47 0.14 0.14
CA SER A 24 -6.71 0.38 -0.58
C SER A 24 -7.82 -0.46 0.03
N VAL A 25 -8.64 0.17 0.83
CA VAL A 25 -9.81 -0.45 1.46
C VAL A 25 -11.09 -0.13 0.68
N LEU A 26 -10.97 0.22 -0.60
CA LEU A 26 -12.12 0.59 -1.40
C LEU A 26 -12.55 -0.55 -2.33
N PRO A 27 -13.72 -1.16 -2.08
CA PRO A 27 -14.18 -2.30 -2.84
C PRO A 27 -14.79 -1.95 -4.21
N GLU A 28 -15.05 -0.68 -4.51
CA GLU A 28 -15.85 -0.28 -5.66
C GLU A 28 -15.05 0.34 -6.81
N ALA A 29 -13.84 0.83 -6.56
CA ALA A 29 -13.01 1.43 -7.60
C ALA A 29 -12.33 0.34 -8.47
N GLY A 30 -12.31 0.56 -9.78
CA GLY A 30 -11.63 -0.32 -10.72
C GLY A 30 -10.10 -0.22 -10.62
N VAL A 31 -9.57 0.98 -10.40
CA VAL A 31 -8.14 1.29 -10.25
C VAL A 31 -7.94 2.27 -9.10
N SER A 32 -6.88 2.06 -8.32
CA SER A 32 -6.47 2.96 -7.25
C SER A 32 -5.01 3.33 -7.40
N LEU A 33 -4.70 4.59 -7.19
CA LEU A 33 -3.33 5.10 -7.12
C LEU A 33 -3.12 5.80 -5.80
N GLY A 34 -1.94 5.62 -5.21
CA GLY A 34 -1.57 6.31 -3.98
C GLY A 34 -0.14 6.80 -4.01
N VAL A 35 0.06 7.99 -3.48
CA VAL A 35 1.37 8.64 -3.34
C VAL A 35 1.47 9.26 -1.95
N GLY A 36 2.51 8.94 -1.24
CA GLY A 36 2.71 9.44 0.11
C GLY A 36 4.17 9.53 0.54
N THR A 37 4.47 9.80 1.83
CA THR A 37 5.82 10.18 2.34
C THR A 37 6.85 9.05 2.36
N LYS A 38 6.45 7.80 2.27
CA LYS A 38 7.35 6.64 2.28
C LYS A 38 6.95 5.58 1.25
N GLU A 39 5.82 5.73 0.56
CA GLU A 39 5.34 4.72 -0.37
C GLU A 39 4.52 5.27 -1.53
N GLN A 40 4.60 4.53 -2.63
CA GLN A 40 3.74 4.67 -3.81
C GLN A 40 3.11 3.33 -4.10
N TYR A 41 1.86 3.33 -4.54
CA TYR A 41 1.21 2.11 -5.00
C TYR A 41 0.27 2.36 -6.17
N ALA A 42 0.06 1.32 -6.94
CA ALA A 42 -0.97 1.23 -7.96
C ALA A 42 -1.69 -0.10 -7.81
N GLU A 43 -3.00 -0.08 -7.80
CA GLU A 43 -3.84 -1.26 -7.63
C GLU A 43 -4.92 -1.32 -8.70
N ALA A 44 -5.27 -2.52 -9.10
CA ALA A 44 -6.39 -2.78 -10.00
C ALA A 44 -7.26 -3.92 -9.45
N LYS A 45 -8.56 -3.70 -9.38
CA LYS A 45 -9.54 -4.73 -9.06
C LYS A 45 -9.74 -5.61 -10.29
N VAL A 46 -9.29 -6.85 -10.21
CA VAL A 46 -9.33 -7.81 -11.33
C VAL A 46 -10.52 -8.77 -11.27
N LEU A 47 -11.04 -9.03 -10.06
CA LEU A 47 -12.22 -9.85 -9.81
C LEU A 47 -13.06 -9.23 -8.67
N PRO A 48 -14.32 -9.62 -8.46
CA PRO A 48 -15.23 -9.02 -7.49
C PRO A 48 -14.70 -8.90 -6.05
N ARG A 49 -13.70 -9.71 -5.67
CA ARG A 49 -13.10 -9.71 -4.32
C ARG A 49 -11.58 -9.65 -4.34
N THR A 50 -10.98 -9.57 -5.54
CA THR A 50 -9.54 -9.67 -5.71
C THR A 50 -9.00 -8.41 -6.34
N THR A 51 -7.99 -7.84 -5.72
CA THR A 51 -7.21 -6.72 -6.23
C THR A 51 -5.76 -7.17 -6.38
N ILE A 52 -5.12 -6.78 -7.45
CA ILE A 52 -3.66 -6.91 -7.62
C ILE A 52 -3.04 -5.53 -7.54
N GLY A 53 -1.84 -5.46 -6.98
CA GLY A 53 -1.16 -4.20 -6.79
C GLY A 53 0.35 -4.30 -6.93
N TYR A 54 0.92 -3.15 -7.21
CA TYR A 54 2.35 -2.89 -7.12
C TYR A 54 2.58 -1.79 -6.08
N LYS A 55 3.55 -1.98 -5.22
CA LYS A 55 3.94 -1.04 -4.19
C LYS A 55 5.43 -0.83 -4.20
N ARG A 56 5.86 0.44 -4.09
CA ARG A 56 7.23 0.83 -3.81
C ARG A 56 7.28 1.52 -2.46
N ALA A 57 8.10 1.01 -1.56
CA ALA A 57 8.38 1.60 -0.26
C ALA A 57 9.80 2.14 -0.23
N ASP A 58 9.97 3.37 0.26
CA ASP A 58 11.29 3.96 0.52
C ASP A 58 11.61 3.81 2.01
N ARG A 59 12.60 2.99 2.32
CA ARG A 59 13.06 2.70 3.67
C ARG A 59 14.36 3.43 3.93
N ASP A 60 14.46 4.07 5.08
CA ASP A 60 15.65 4.86 5.43
C ASP A 60 16.90 3.97 5.57
N GLN A 61 16.74 2.75 6.10
CA GLN A 61 17.83 1.80 6.32
C GLN A 61 17.98 0.79 5.17
N TYR A 62 16.86 0.37 4.56
CA TYR A 62 16.84 -0.73 3.58
C TYR A 62 16.66 -0.26 2.13
N GLY A 63 16.59 1.06 1.90
CA GLY A 63 16.40 1.64 0.57
C GLY A 63 15.04 1.32 -0.06
N ASN A 64 14.99 1.33 -1.37
CA ASN A 64 13.75 1.13 -2.11
C ASN A 64 13.33 -0.35 -2.16
N GLN A 65 12.23 -0.68 -1.53
CA GLN A 65 11.57 -1.98 -1.61
C GLN A 65 10.45 -1.94 -2.65
N ASN A 66 10.40 -2.93 -3.53
CA ASN A 66 9.30 -3.09 -4.47
C ASN A 66 8.53 -4.37 -4.13
N ALA A 67 7.21 -4.31 -4.16
CA ALA A 67 6.34 -5.45 -3.91
C ALA A 67 5.28 -5.57 -4.99
N ILE A 68 5.02 -6.80 -5.41
CA ILE A 68 3.83 -7.17 -6.18
C ILE A 68 2.96 -8.01 -5.27
N TYR A 69 1.69 -7.70 -5.18
CA TYR A 69 0.78 -8.37 -4.25
C TYR A 69 -0.63 -8.54 -4.80
N ALA A 70 -1.35 -9.43 -4.17
CA ALA A 70 -2.78 -9.57 -4.34
C ALA A 70 -3.47 -9.48 -2.99
N THR A 71 -4.68 -8.94 -2.97
CA THR A 71 -5.58 -8.94 -1.82
C THR A 71 -6.87 -9.65 -2.16
N TYR A 72 -7.43 -10.34 -1.19
CA TYR A 72 -8.73 -11.00 -1.29
C TYR A 72 -9.64 -10.59 -0.14
N ASN A 73 -10.78 -9.99 -0.45
CA ASN A 73 -11.76 -9.54 0.53
C ASN A 73 -12.59 -10.75 1.05
N VAL A 74 -12.40 -11.11 2.30
CA VAL A 74 -13.09 -12.23 2.94
C VAL A 74 -14.48 -11.79 3.43
N ILE A 75 -14.55 -10.68 4.17
CA ILE A 75 -15.79 -10.14 4.75
C ILE A 75 -15.97 -8.70 4.27
N GLY A 76 -16.57 -8.53 3.08
CA GLY A 76 -16.72 -7.21 2.47
C GLY A 76 -15.36 -6.52 2.33
N SER A 77 -15.28 -5.25 2.73
CA SER A 77 -14.03 -4.49 2.84
C SER A 77 -13.39 -4.53 4.25
N LYS A 78 -13.97 -5.30 5.18
CA LYS A 78 -13.58 -5.26 6.59
C LYS A 78 -12.42 -6.20 6.92
N VAL A 79 -12.32 -7.33 6.22
CA VAL A 79 -11.26 -8.33 6.42
C VAL A 79 -10.71 -8.73 5.06
N GLN A 80 -9.40 -8.61 4.92
CA GLN A 80 -8.67 -8.94 3.69
C GLN A 80 -7.54 -9.91 4.00
N LEU A 81 -7.32 -10.85 3.11
CA LEU A 81 -6.07 -11.62 3.04
C LEU A 81 -5.15 -10.94 2.04
N LEU A 82 -3.86 -10.90 2.37
CA LEU A 82 -2.81 -10.34 1.53
C LEU A 82 -1.79 -11.41 1.22
N GLY A 83 -1.25 -11.39 0.01
CA GLY A 83 -0.14 -12.24 -0.38
C GLY A 83 0.65 -11.60 -1.49
N GLY A 84 1.97 -11.76 -1.47
CA GLY A 84 2.81 -11.11 -2.46
C GLY A 84 4.27 -11.52 -2.39
N TRP A 85 5.05 -10.82 -3.18
CA TRP A 85 6.49 -10.92 -3.27
C TRP A 85 7.10 -9.52 -3.10
N ARG A 86 8.21 -9.45 -2.37
CA ARG A 86 8.95 -8.19 -2.10
C ARG A 86 10.44 -8.42 -2.27
N ASN A 87 11.14 -7.41 -2.82
CA ASN A 87 12.59 -7.38 -2.90
C ASN A 87 13.20 -6.42 -1.86
N ASN A 88 14.53 -6.44 -1.74
CA ASN A 88 15.34 -5.57 -0.88
C ASN A 88 14.85 -5.57 0.58
N ILE A 89 14.82 -6.77 1.18
CA ILE A 89 14.23 -6.98 2.49
C ILE A 89 15.20 -6.64 3.61
N ASP A 90 16.49 -6.84 3.37
CA ASP A 90 17.60 -6.60 4.29
C ASP A 90 18.65 -5.66 3.68
N GLU A 91 19.71 -5.34 4.42
CA GLU A 91 20.82 -4.50 3.98
C GLU A 91 21.58 -5.06 2.79
N GLN A 92 21.47 -6.35 2.51
CA GLN A 92 22.09 -7.01 1.36
C GLN A 92 21.23 -6.91 0.09
N SER A 93 20.74 -5.78 -0.26
CA SER A 93 20.01 -5.29 -1.44
C SER A 93 19.54 -6.28 -2.55
N SER A 94 19.70 -7.58 -2.37
CA SER A 94 19.32 -8.65 -3.31
C SER A 94 18.33 -9.65 -2.71
N SER A 95 18.04 -9.56 -1.43
CA SER A 95 17.14 -10.51 -0.78
C SER A 95 15.69 -10.27 -1.19
N THR A 96 14.99 -11.35 -1.41
CA THR A 96 13.60 -11.38 -1.82
C THR A 96 12.80 -12.32 -0.93
N SER A 97 11.54 -12.00 -0.67
CA SER A 97 10.65 -12.86 0.10
C SER A 97 9.23 -12.88 -0.45
N PHE A 98 8.64 -14.03 -0.46
CA PHE A 98 7.18 -14.15 -0.48
C PHE A 98 6.65 -13.83 0.91
N TYR A 99 5.48 -13.24 0.95
CA TYR A 99 4.80 -12.92 2.20
C TYR A 99 3.31 -13.16 2.11
N GLY A 100 2.69 -13.38 3.26
CA GLY A 100 1.26 -13.44 3.44
C GLY A 100 0.84 -12.62 4.65
N GLY A 101 -0.44 -12.26 4.71
CA GLY A 101 -0.91 -11.44 5.81
C GLY A 101 -2.41 -11.23 5.82
N ILE A 102 -2.83 -10.41 6.76
CA ILE A 102 -4.21 -10.02 6.99
C ILE A 102 -4.33 -8.51 7.15
N GLY A 103 -5.38 -7.96 6.56
CA GLY A 103 -5.81 -6.57 6.79
C GLY A 103 -7.19 -6.55 7.40
N ILE A 104 -7.41 -5.62 8.33
CA ILE A 104 -8.71 -5.34 8.90
C ILE A 104 -9.01 -3.85 8.77
N ALA A 105 -10.26 -3.51 8.53
CA ALA A 105 -10.71 -2.12 8.47
C ALA A 105 -12.06 -1.98 9.18
N ALA A 106 -12.21 -0.88 9.91
CA ALA A 106 -13.49 -0.52 10.50
C ALA A 106 -14.45 0.03 9.44
N PRO A 107 -15.76 0.06 9.72
CA PRO A 107 -16.69 0.80 8.89
C PRO A 107 -16.33 2.29 8.80
N HIS A 108 -16.70 2.94 7.70
CA HIS A 108 -16.54 4.38 7.56
C HIS A 108 -17.46 5.13 8.55
N ILE A 109 -16.90 6.07 9.27
CA ILE A 109 -17.60 6.98 10.16
C ILE A 109 -17.20 8.39 9.77
N LEU A 110 -18.14 9.18 9.25
CA LEU A 110 -17.91 10.55 8.76
C LEU A 110 -16.75 10.65 7.73
N GLY A 111 -16.64 9.66 6.84
CA GLY A 111 -15.56 9.60 5.85
C GLY A 111 -14.24 9.03 6.37
N LEU A 112 -14.09 8.84 7.68
CA LEU A 112 -12.90 8.27 8.32
C LEU A 112 -13.03 6.75 8.42
N GLN A 113 -11.93 6.05 8.11
CA GLN A 113 -11.85 4.59 8.19
C GLN A 113 -10.53 4.15 8.83
N PRO A 114 -10.52 3.75 10.10
CA PRO A 114 -9.38 3.10 10.73
C PRO A 114 -9.11 1.74 10.08
N TYR A 115 -7.82 1.40 9.97
CA TYR A 115 -7.39 0.09 9.49
C TYR A 115 -6.10 -0.36 10.17
N ALA A 116 -5.86 -1.67 10.12
CA ALA A 116 -4.58 -2.26 10.49
C ALA A 116 -4.26 -3.43 9.57
N THR A 117 -2.96 -3.64 9.32
CA THR A 117 -2.45 -4.77 8.55
C THR A 117 -1.29 -5.42 9.27
N TYR A 118 -1.18 -6.72 9.09
CA TYR A 118 -0.02 -7.50 9.47
C TYR A 118 0.36 -8.41 8.31
N VAL A 119 1.61 -8.35 7.90
CA VAL A 119 2.18 -9.26 6.90
C VAL A 119 3.44 -9.90 7.44
N LYS A 120 3.67 -11.16 7.06
CA LYS A 120 4.87 -11.91 7.41
C LYS A 120 5.41 -12.61 6.16
N GLY A 121 6.67 -12.38 5.88
CA GLY A 121 7.47 -13.07 4.88
C GLY A 121 8.42 -14.07 5.52
N SER A 122 9.26 -14.71 4.70
CA SER A 122 10.31 -15.62 5.15
C SER A 122 11.37 -14.93 6.00
N HIS A 123 11.64 -13.64 5.72
CA HIS A 123 12.74 -12.89 6.32
C HIS A 123 12.33 -11.53 6.88
N PHE A 124 11.03 -11.27 7.01
CA PHE A 124 10.53 -10.04 7.60
C PHE A 124 9.11 -10.19 8.13
N ALA A 125 8.73 -9.31 9.02
CA ALA A 125 7.34 -9.02 9.36
C ALA A 125 7.09 -7.51 9.29
N GLU A 126 5.87 -7.10 9.01
CA GLU A 126 5.49 -5.70 8.99
C GLU A 126 4.09 -5.52 9.55
N THR A 127 3.94 -4.57 10.45
CA THR A 127 2.66 -4.13 11.00
C THR A 127 2.41 -2.69 10.56
N GLN A 128 1.20 -2.40 10.16
CA GLN A 128 0.79 -1.04 9.84
C GLN A 128 -0.59 -0.77 10.45
N ALA A 129 -0.77 0.42 10.99
CA ALA A 129 -2.07 0.91 11.46
C ALA A 129 -2.28 2.33 10.96
N GLY A 130 -3.46 2.67 10.53
CA GLY A 130 -3.70 3.98 9.93
C GLY A 130 -5.15 4.38 9.88
N LEU A 131 -5.37 5.55 9.30
CA LEU A 131 -6.65 6.19 9.12
C LEU A 131 -6.77 6.69 7.68
N ASN A 132 -7.77 6.21 6.97
CA ASN A 132 -8.17 6.74 5.66
C ASN A 132 -9.27 7.80 5.85
N TYR A 133 -9.21 8.86 5.07
CA TYR A 133 -10.25 9.86 4.98
C TYR A 133 -10.67 10.07 3.52
N ASN A 134 -11.88 9.69 3.20
CA ASN A 134 -12.45 9.88 1.86
C ASN A 134 -13.02 11.29 1.74
N ILE A 135 -12.51 12.07 0.79
CA ILE A 135 -12.92 13.45 0.57
C ILE A 135 -14.13 13.47 -0.38
N ALA A 136 -13.90 13.46 -1.67
CA ALA A 136 -14.92 13.45 -2.72
C ALA A 136 -14.26 13.13 -4.07
N PHE A 137 -15.04 12.77 -5.08
CA PHE A 137 -14.59 12.55 -6.45
C PHE A 137 -13.41 11.57 -6.59
N GLY A 138 -13.39 10.54 -5.75
CA GLY A 138 -12.31 9.55 -5.74
C GLY A 138 -11.05 9.95 -4.98
N TRP A 139 -10.96 11.16 -4.42
CA TRP A 139 -9.82 11.60 -3.63
C TRP A 139 -9.94 11.13 -2.18
N GLY A 140 -8.80 10.74 -1.61
CA GLY A 140 -8.66 10.39 -0.20
C GLY A 140 -7.33 10.83 0.38
N LEU A 141 -7.29 10.93 1.70
CA LEU A 141 -6.07 11.12 2.49
C LEU A 141 -5.83 9.88 3.33
N ASN A 142 -4.57 9.57 3.57
CA ASN A 142 -4.15 8.53 4.49
C ASN A 142 -3.11 9.07 5.45
N ILE A 143 -3.20 8.66 6.71
CA ILE A 143 -2.13 8.78 7.70
C ILE A 143 -1.94 7.43 8.35
N ASN A 144 -0.69 7.01 8.55
CA ASN A 144 -0.41 5.70 9.14
C ASN A 144 0.87 5.68 9.95
N TYR A 145 0.97 4.69 10.80
CA TYR A 145 2.19 4.26 11.46
C TYR A 145 2.55 2.87 10.95
N HIS A 146 3.80 2.65 10.61
CA HIS A 146 4.33 1.36 10.20
C HIS A 146 5.48 0.94 11.11
N ASN A 147 5.64 -0.36 11.28
CA ASN A 147 6.76 -0.99 11.95
C ASN A 147 7.21 -2.18 11.09
N TYR A 148 8.37 -2.03 10.47
CA TYR A 148 9.03 -3.04 9.65
C TYR A 148 10.09 -3.75 10.48
N MET A 149 10.03 -5.06 10.50
CA MET A 149 10.85 -5.95 11.33
C MET A 149 11.53 -6.98 10.42
N PRO A 150 12.72 -6.71 9.86
CA PRO A 150 13.48 -7.72 9.15
C PRO A 150 14.00 -8.77 10.12
N GLU A 151 14.30 -9.97 9.62
CA GLU A 151 14.92 -11.03 10.43
C GLU A 151 16.36 -10.68 10.78
N ASP A 152 17.09 -10.09 9.81
CA ASP A 152 18.44 -9.57 9.97
C ASP A 152 18.42 -8.05 9.87
N GLY A 153 18.79 -7.35 10.93
CA GLY A 153 18.87 -5.90 11.00
C GLY A 153 17.95 -5.26 12.03
N ASP A 154 17.97 -3.95 12.08
CA ASP A 154 17.19 -3.17 13.04
C ASP A 154 15.76 -2.93 12.57
N ASN A 155 14.82 -2.87 13.51
CA ASN A 155 13.44 -2.53 13.22
C ASN A 155 13.35 -1.07 12.73
N GLU A 156 12.68 -0.85 11.61
CA GLU A 156 12.36 0.47 11.10
C GLU A 156 10.89 0.80 11.34
N HIS A 157 10.62 1.92 11.99
CA HIS A 157 9.27 2.38 12.26
C HIS A 157 9.12 3.86 11.92
N GLY A 158 7.93 4.27 11.56
CA GLY A 158 7.68 5.66 11.20
C GLY A 158 6.23 5.98 10.96
N VAL A 159 5.97 7.28 10.79
CA VAL A 159 4.67 7.82 10.42
C VAL A 159 4.72 8.20 8.94
N GLY A 160 3.67 7.85 8.24
CA GLY A 160 3.45 8.23 6.85
C GLY A 160 2.16 9.03 6.66
N ALA A 161 2.14 9.90 5.67
CA ALA A 161 0.94 10.59 5.21
C ALA A 161 0.88 10.60 3.68
N GLY A 162 -0.28 10.46 3.08
CA GLY A 162 -0.43 10.36 1.62
C GLY A 162 -1.79 10.75 1.09
N VAL A 163 -1.84 10.82 -0.24
CA VAL A 163 -3.03 11.08 -1.01
C VAL A 163 -3.35 9.85 -1.86
N THR A 164 -4.61 9.52 -1.95
CA THR A 164 -5.11 8.41 -2.77
C THR A 164 -6.09 8.92 -3.81
N PHE A 165 -6.14 8.25 -4.94
CA PHE A 165 -7.10 8.53 -5.98
C PHE A 165 -7.68 7.23 -6.55
N HIS A 166 -9.00 7.16 -6.67
CA HIS A 166 -9.76 6.00 -7.12
C HIS A 166 -10.58 6.35 -8.36
N PHE A 167 -10.50 5.47 -9.38
CA PHE A 167 -11.22 5.58 -10.65
C PHE A 167 -12.39 4.61 -10.72
#